data_fb288797630949e0800d18c308ed380a
#
_entry.id   fb288797630949e0800d18c308ed380a
#
_cell.length_a   1.000
_cell.length_b   1.000
_cell.length_c   1.000
_cell.angle_alpha   90.00
_cell.angle_beta   90.00
_cell.angle_gamma   90.00
#
_symmetry.space_group_name_H-M   'P 1'
#
loop_
_entity.id
_entity.type
_entity.pdbx_description
1 polymer ?
#
loop_
_entity_poly.entity_id
_entity_poly.type
_entity_poly.pdbx_seq_one_letter_code
_entity_poly.pdbx_strand_id
1 'polypeptide(L)'
;MKVQGVLLIVICLLFCVTGCMDPDHAKQLASKGSLPAQDEDPSKMMGPGPAASSASAKAMAAPFDTSTRIQDVMNDPVFGGYGRLLFPVDEWYMSGSTLRDLQLTWYNDIDPEKTVEIVNTLWQRANAGETVFYDIYTEEEKTVDPEKADTGLFFFRGEPGAKFAVCNAGGGFAYVGAMQDSFPHALELSKQGYHAFALIYRPGAQTACEDLARAISFIFAHAEELNIDTDCYSLWGGSAGGRMAAWLGSYGPAAFGGDDLTAGCGHHAIYRPQRSYRKRSAHFRLCGRKRWHRKLA
;
A
#
# COMPACT_ATOMS: atom_id res chain seq x y z
N MET A 1 21.50 24.93 -16.62
CA MET A 1 21.22 23.74 -15.78
C MET A 1 19.75 23.25 -15.86
N LYS A 2 18.88 23.76 -16.72
CA LYS A 2 17.45 23.34 -16.83
C LYS A 2 17.16 22.30 -17.93
N VAL A 3 18.12 21.93 -18.73
CA VAL A 3 17.90 21.04 -19.90
C VAL A 3 18.14 19.56 -19.56
N GLN A 4 18.98 19.23 -18.59
CA GLN A 4 19.25 17.83 -18.21
C GLN A 4 18.09 17.16 -17.46
N GLY A 5 17.34 17.90 -16.65
CA GLY A 5 16.18 17.34 -15.91
C GLY A 5 15.02 16.95 -16.82
N VAL A 6 14.77 17.69 -17.89
CA VAL A 6 13.69 17.41 -18.84
C VAL A 6 13.99 16.15 -19.67
N LEU A 7 15.26 15.92 -20.00
CA LEU A 7 15.67 14.75 -20.78
C LEU A 7 15.52 13.45 -19.97
N LEU A 8 15.79 13.47 -18.67
CA LEU A 8 15.63 12.30 -17.82
C LEU A 8 14.16 11.90 -17.64
N ILE A 9 13.25 12.87 -17.52
CA ILE A 9 11.81 12.64 -17.41
C ILE A 9 11.24 12.05 -18.71
N VAL A 10 11.70 12.48 -19.87
CA VAL A 10 11.28 11.94 -21.17
C VAL A 10 11.78 10.50 -21.34
N ILE A 11 12.99 10.17 -20.89
CA ILE A 11 13.53 8.81 -20.96
C ILE A 11 12.75 7.87 -20.03
N CYS A 12 12.38 8.28 -18.81
CA CYS A 12 11.53 7.48 -17.93
C CYS A 12 10.14 7.23 -18.52
N LEU A 13 9.54 8.21 -19.20
CA LEU A 13 8.24 8.05 -19.87
C LEU A 13 8.31 7.10 -21.08
N LEU A 14 9.40 7.10 -21.83
CA LEU A 14 9.61 6.20 -22.98
C LEU A 14 9.84 4.75 -22.52
N PHE A 15 10.59 4.52 -21.44
CA PHE A 15 10.73 3.16 -20.86
C PHE A 15 9.44 2.60 -20.26
N CYS A 16 8.52 3.47 -19.84
CA CYS A 16 7.20 3.03 -19.35
C CYS A 16 6.28 2.47 -20.44
N VAL A 17 6.52 2.74 -21.73
CA VAL A 17 5.62 2.34 -22.81
C VAL A 17 6.04 1.02 -23.50
N THR A 18 7.30 0.62 -23.43
CA THR A 18 7.83 -0.51 -24.21
C THR A 18 8.28 -1.73 -23.40
N GLY A 19 8.20 -1.69 -22.08
CA GLY A 19 8.72 -2.77 -21.25
C GLY A 19 7.68 -3.86 -20.96
N CYS A 20 7.38 -4.75 -21.91
CA CYS A 20 7.08 -6.13 -21.56
C CYS A 20 8.39 -6.75 -21.05
N MET A 21 8.47 -7.07 -19.77
CA MET A 21 9.60 -7.84 -19.24
C MET A 21 9.58 -9.21 -19.91
N ASP A 22 10.72 -9.60 -20.48
CA ASP A 22 10.88 -10.92 -21.09
C ASP A 22 10.65 -12.01 -20.02
N PRO A 23 9.78 -13.00 -20.23
CA PRO A 23 9.52 -14.08 -19.30
C PRO A 23 10.79 -14.82 -18.87
N ASP A 24 11.79 -14.89 -19.72
CA ASP A 24 13.06 -15.55 -19.42
C ASP A 24 13.94 -14.73 -18.49
N HIS A 25 13.81 -13.40 -18.48
CA HIS A 25 14.52 -12.55 -17.53
C HIS A 25 13.97 -12.69 -16.10
N ALA A 26 12.66 -12.83 -15.95
CA ALA A 26 12.03 -13.11 -14.66
C ALA A 26 12.48 -14.47 -14.08
N LYS A 27 12.60 -15.50 -14.93
CA LYS A 27 13.13 -16.81 -14.52
C LYS A 27 14.61 -16.77 -14.16
N GLN A 28 15.40 -15.92 -14.80
CA GLN A 28 16.83 -15.79 -14.54
C GLN A 28 17.11 -15.06 -13.20
N LEU A 29 16.20 -14.16 -12.79
CA LEU A 29 16.24 -13.52 -11.46
C LEU A 29 15.85 -14.50 -10.36
N ALA A 30 14.83 -15.34 -10.58
CA ALA A 30 14.40 -16.37 -9.65
C ALA A 30 15.49 -17.44 -9.38
N SER A 31 16.38 -17.69 -10.34
CA SER A 31 17.45 -18.71 -10.19
C SER A 31 18.66 -18.24 -9.36
N LYS A 32 18.77 -16.95 -9.03
CA LYS A 32 19.92 -16.38 -8.30
C LYS A 32 19.69 -16.12 -6.83
N GLY A 33 18.47 -16.33 -6.32
CA GLY A 33 18.06 -15.92 -4.99
C GLY A 33 17.70 -17.04 -4.02
N SER A 34 18.41 -18.17 -4.01
CA SER A 34 18.27 -19.14 -2.92
C SER A 34 19.22 -18.75 -1.77
N LEU A 35 18.72 -17.96 -0.85
CA LEU A 35 19.32 -17.83 0.49
C LEU A 35 18.88 -19.05 1.33
N PRO A 36 19.77 -19.57 2.21
CA PRO A 36 19.42 -20.71 3.06
C PRO A 36 18.30 -20.30 4.03
N ALA A 37 17.30 -21.15 4.17
CA ALA A 37 16.29 -21.04 5.20
C ALA A 37 16.98 -21.03 6.57
N GLN A 38 16.85 -19.96 7.30
CA GLN A 38 17.17 -19.91 8.72
C GLN A 38 15.86 -20.16 9.47
N ASP A 39 15.85 -21.25 10.23
CA ASP A 39 14.81 -21.56 11.22
C ASP A 39 14.91 -20.52 12.35
N GLU A 40 14.19 -19.42 12.25
CA GLU A 40 14.03 -18.47 13.33
C GLU A 40 12.68 -18.68 14.02
N ASP A 41 12.75 -18.92 15.34
CA ASP A 41 11.63 -19.10 16.25
C ASP A 41 10.71 -17.86 16.24
N PRO A 42 9.42 -17.98 15.86
CA PRO A 42 8.49 -16.87 15.81
C PRO A 42 8.25 -16.15 17.13
N SER A 43 8.65 -16.76 18.27
CA SER A 43 8.43 -16.21 19.61
C SER A 43 9.32 -15.01 19.97
N LYS A 44 10.32 -14.67 19.15
CA LYS A 44 11.27 -13.58 19.43
C LYS A 44 10.89 -12.22 18.84
N MET A 45 9.82 -12.13 18.04
CA MET A 45 9.40 -10.88 17.40
C MET A 45 8.38 -10.05 18.19
N MET A 46 8.05 -10.47 19.42
CA MET A 46 7.08 -9.73 20.24
C MET A 46 7.78 -8.89 21.31
N GLY A 47 7.83 -7.57 21.07
CA GLY A 47 7.95 -6.62 22.17
C GLY A 47 6.64 -6.59 22.98
N PRO A 48 6.67 -6.29 24.31
CA PRO A 48 5.47 -6.36 25.14
C PRO A 48 4.47 -5.29 24.74
N GLY A 49 3.34 -5.73 24.17
CA GLY A 49 2.18 -4.88 23.94
C GLY A 49 1.60 -4.40 25.27
N PRO A 50 1.09 -3.17 25.37
CA PRO A 50 0.45 -2.68 26.58
C PRO A 50 -0.83 -3.46 26.86
N ALA A 51 -0.98 -3.89 28.12
CA ALA A 51 -2.14 -4.60 28.63
C ALA A 51 -3.44 -3.83 28.37
N ALA A 52 -4.44 -4.51 27.81
CA ALA A 52 -5.76 -3.96 27.55
C ALA A 52 -6.44 -3.52 28.86
N SER A 53 -6.58 -2.22 29.03
CA SER A 53 -7.46 -1.60 30.03
C SER A 53 -8.79 -1.31 29.33
N SER A 54 -9.86 -2.02 29.72
CA SER A 54 -11.22 -1.75 29.28
C SER A 54 -11.76 -0.48 29.94
N ALA A 55 -11.40 0.68 29.38
CA ALA A 55 -12.06 1.93 29.67
C ALA A 55 -12.88 2.33 28.44
N SER A 56 -14.18 2.54 28.60
CA SER A 56 -15.09 3.08 27.61
C SER A 56 -14.52 4.39 27.05
N ALA A 57 -13.86 4.31 25.91
CA ALA A 57 -13.30 5.46 25.23
C ALA A 57 -14.46 6.29 24.69
N LYS A 58 -14.72 7.44 25.30
CA LYS A 58 -15.55 8.48 24.73
C LYS A 58 -14.93 8.84 23.38
N ALA A 59 -15.68 8.57 22.28
CA ALA A 59 -15.20 8.87 20.95
C ALA A 59 -14.73 10.32 20.89
N MET A 60 -13.42 10.55 20.81
CA MET A 60 -12.87 11.88 20.62
C MET A 60 -13.23 12.37 19.23
N ALA A 61 -13.58 13.66 19.12
CA ALA A 61 -13.82 14.26 17.82
C ALA A 61 -12.55 14.12 16.95
N ALA A 62 -12.74 13.86 15.67
CA ALA A 62 -11.64 13.75 14.71
C ALA A 62 -10.85 15.08 14.70
N PRO A 63 -9.50 15.04 14.85
CA PRO A 63 -8.73 16.26 15.11
C PRO A 63 -8.42 17.08 13.86
N PHE A 64 -8.53 16.49 12.67
CA PHE A 64 -8.06 17.09 11.43
C PHE A 64 -9.22 17.61 10.56
N ASP A 65 -8.99 18.74 9.93
CA ASP A 65 -9.85 19.33 8.91
C ASP A 65 -9.03 19.74 7.68
N THR A 66 -9.68 20.29 6.67
CA THR A 66 -9.00 20.69 5.43
C THR A 66 -7.97 21.80 5.62
N SER A 67 -8.03 22.58 6.71
CA SER A 67 -7.04 23.61 7.03
C SER A 67 -5.85 23.10 7.84
N THR A 68 -5.90 21.85 8.30
CA THR A 68 -4.83 21.23 9.06
C THR A 68 -3.56 21.13 8.20
N ARG A 69 -2.43 21.51 8.79
CA ARG A 69 -1.14 21.45 8.11
C ARG A 69 -0.70 19.99 7.93
N ILE A 70 -0.13 19.70 6.77
CA ILE A 70 0.41 18.36 6.46
C ILE A 70 1.43 17.91 7.51
N GLN A 71 2.33 18.83 7.92
CA GLN A 71 3.34 18.54 8.95
C GLN A 71 2.74 18.22 10.33
N ASP A 72 1.58 18.80 10.67
CA ASP A 72 0.92 18.50 11.94
C ASP A 72 0.34 17.09 11.93
N VAL A 73 -0.16 16.62 10.77
CA VAL A 73 -0.58 15.22 10.59
C VAL A 73 0.60 14.27 10.66
N MET A 74 1.69 14.58 9.93
CA MET A 74 2.90 13.73 9.88
C MET A 74 3.54 13.53 11.26
N ASN A 75 3.49 14.56 12.10
CA ASN A 75 4.12 14.61 13.42
C ASN A 75 3.14 14.31 14.57
N ASP A 76 1.87 13.96 14.28
CA ASP A 76 0.91 13.65 15.33
C ASP A 76 1.37 12.42 16.13
N PRO A 77 1.46 12.52 17.48
CA PRO A 77 1.96 11.45 18.34
C PRO A 77 1.20 10.12 18.21
N VAL A 78 -0.08 10.17 17.83
CA VAL A 78 -0.92 8.98 17.65
C VAL A 78 -0.39 8.09 16.52
N PHE A 79 0.22 8.68 15.50
CA PHE A 79 0.84 7.92 14.43
C PHE A 79 2.26 7.42 14.76
N GLY A 80 2.84 7.80 15.89
CA GLY A 80 4.23 7.45 16.17
C GLY A 80 5.17 7.91 15.03
N GLY A 81 6.13 7.07 14.64
CA GLY A 81 7.08 7.42 13.56
C GLY A 81 6.54 7.23 12.14
N TYR A 82 5.41 6.56 11.95
CA TYR A 82 4.87 6.23 10.62
C TYR A 82 3.95 7.31 10.02
N GLY A 83 3.59 8.35 10.76
CA GLY A 83 2.78 9.47 10.24
C GLY A 83 3.37 10.10 8.97
N ARG A 84 4.69 10.15 8.85
CA ARG A 84 5.39 10.63 7.65
C ARG A 84 5.07 9.80 6.40
N LEU A 85 4.77 8.50 6.55
CA LEU A 85 4.48 7.57 5.44
C LEU A 85 3.05 7.71 4.90
N LEU A 86 2.22 8.56 5.51
CA LEU A 86 0.91 8.93 4.94
C LEU A 86 1.07 9.74 3.64
N PHE A 87 2.23 10.37 3.46
CA PHE A 87 2.57 11.23 2.33
C PHE A 87 3.84 10.71 1.63
N PRO A 88 4.21 11.23 0.44
CA PRO A 88 5.47 10.85 -0.21
C PRO A 88 6.67 11.08 0.72
N VAL A 89 7.52 10.08 0.86
CA VAL A 89 8.76 10.16 1.67
C VAL A 89 9.68 11.25 1.16
N ASP A 90 9.83 11.34 -0.17
CA ASP A 90 10.51 12.46 -0.80
C ASP A 90 9.50 13.59 -1.08
N GLU A 91 9.55 14.62 -0.24
CA GLU A 91 8.66 15.78 -0.29
C GLU A 91 8.73 16.56 -1.63
N TRP A 92 9.76 16.30 -2.45
CA TRP A 92 9.84 16.87 -3.79
C TRP A 92 8.65 16.49 -4.68
N TYR A 93 8.02 15.35 -4.39
CA TYR A 93 6.85 14.87 -5.14
C TYR A 93 5.51 15.41 -4.63
N MET A 94 5.52 16.24 -3.59
CA MET A 94 4.31 16.89 -3.09
C MET A 94 4.50 18.42 -3.00
N SER A 95 3.37 19.12 -2.98
CA SER A 95 3.29 20.56 -2.70
C SER A 95 1.99 20.88 -1.97
N GLY A 96 1.89 22.10 -1.46
CA GLY A 96 0.85 22.50 -0.54
C GLY A 96 1.33 22.43 0.91
N SER A 97 0.65 23.15 1.80
CA SER A 97 0.99 23.22 3.22
C SER A 97 -0.10 22.64 4.11
N THR A 98 -1.32 22.52 3.61
CA THR A 98 -2.50 21.99 4.31
C THR A 98 -3.12 20.81 3.55
N LEU A 99 -4.02 20.08 4.20
CA LEU A 99 -4.74 18.99 3.55
C LEU A 99 -5.62 19.47 2.39
N ARG A 100 -6.01 20.76 2.40
CA ARG A 100 -6.80 21.37 1.34
C ARG A 100 -6.03 21.58 0.05
N ASP A 101 -4.79 21.99 0.16
CA ASP A 101 -3.95 22.39 -0.97
C ASP A 101 -2.88 21.35 -1.32
N LEU A 102 -2.98 20.16 -0.74
CA LEU A 102 -2.13 19.03 -1.07
C LEU A 102 -2.20 18.72 -2.57
N GLN A 103 -1.06 18.70 -3.21
CA GLN A 103 -0.90 18.24 -4.59
C GLN A 103 0.26 17.24 -4.66
N LEU A 104 0.11 16.24 -5.49
CA LEU A 104 1.17 15.26 -5.76
C LEU A 104 1.59 15.36 -7.22
N THR A 105 2.85 15.11 -7.48
CA THR A 105 3.34 15.03 -8.86
C THR A 105 2.53 14.00 -9.65
N TRP A 106 1.98 14.41 -10.80
CA TRP A 106 1.06 13.67 -11.68
C TRP A 106 -0.38 13.49 -11.18
N TYR A 107 -0.73 13.99 -9.99
CA TYR A 107 -2.09 13.96 -9.42
C TYR A 107 -2.52 15.37 -9.02
N ASN A 108 -3.35 16.00 -9.85
CA ASN A 108 -3.72 17.42 -9.68
C ASN A 108 -5.09 17.62 -9.00
N ASP A 109 -5.89 16.56 -8.89
CA ASP A 109 -7.27 16.63 -8.38
C ASP A 109 -7.41 15.74 -7.14
N ILE A 110 -6.64 16.04 -6.08
CA ILE A 110 -6.81 15.39 -4.79
C ILE A 110 -8.03 15.99 -4.11
N ASP A 111 -8.96 15.14 -3.68
CA ASP A 111 -10.14 15.54 -2.94
C ASP A 111 -9.76 15.82 -1.46
N PRO A 112 -9.81 17.10 -1.00
CA PRO A 112 -9.43 17.45 0.36
C PRO A 112 -10.30 16.78 1.43
N GLU A 113 -11.60 16.65 1.19
CA GLU A 113 -12.53 16.02 2.14
C GLU A 113 -12.23 14.53 2.28
N LYS A 114 -11.90 13.87 1.15
CA LYS A 114 -11.48 12.47 1.17
C LYS A 114 -10.14 12.31 1.89
N THR A 115 -9.20 13.23 1.69
CA THR A 115 -7.92 13.24 2.41
C THR A 115 -8.15 13.35 3.93
N VAL A 116 -8.99 14.27 4.36
CA VAL A 116 -9.38 14.44 5.77
C VAL A 116 -10.06 13.17 6.31
N GLU A 117 -10.98 12.58 5.55
CA GLU A 117 -11.65 11.35 5.93
C GLU A 117 -10.65 10.19 6.18
N ILE A 118 -9.67 10.03 5.28
CA ILE A 118 -8.63 9.00 5.39
C ILE A 118 -7.79 9.19 6.65
N VAL A 119 -7.21 10.38 6.83
CA VAL A 119 -6.33 10.63 7.99
C VAL A 119 -7.07 10.52 9.31
N ASN A 120 -8.31 11.01 9.38
CA ASN A 120 -9.14 10.91 10.58
C ASN A 120 -9.57 9.47 10.87
N THR A 121 -9.86 8.67 9.85
CA THR A 121 -10.19 7.24 10.03
C THR A 121 -9.02 6.49 10.64
N LEU A 122 -7.81 6.69 10.11
CA LEU A 122 -6.59 6.07 10.65
C LEU A 122 -6.27 6.59 12.06
N TRP A 123 -6.37 7.90 12.26
CA TRP A 123 -6.13 8.52 13.57
C TRP A 123 -7.08 7.99 14.64
N GLN A 124 -8.38 7.93 14.36
CA GLN A 124 -9.38 7.46 15.32
C GLN A 124 -9.12 6.02 15.76
N ARG A 125 -8.76 5.14 14.82
CA ARG A 125 -8.41 3.75 15.12
C ARG A 125 -7.12 3.65 15.92
N ALA A 126 -6.08 4.35 15.51
CA ALA A 126 -4.80 4.37 16.23
C ALA A 126 -4.97 4.94 17.66
N ASN A 127 -5.75 6.02 17.82
CA ASN A 127 -6.07 6.62 19.12
C ASN A 127 -6.92 5.70 20.00
N ALA A 128 -7.70 4.80 19.41
CA ALA A 128 -8.42 3.74 20.12
C ALA A 128 -7.53 2.54 20.51
N GLY A 129 -6.24 2.58 20.18
CA GLY A 129 -5.28 1.51 20.46
C GLY A 129 -5.24 0.40 19.41
N GLU A 130 -5.90 0.59 18.25
CA GLU A 130 -5.81 -0.36 17.14
C GLU A 130 -4.50 -0.16 16.36
N THR A 131 -3.87 -1.25 15.95
CA THR A 131 -2.74 -1.19 15.02
C THR A 131 -3.26 -0.86 13.62
N VAL A 132 -2.85 0.28 13.08
CA VAL A 132 -3.21 0.77 11.74
C VAL A 132 -2.04 0.77 10.76
N PHE A 133 -0.84 0.51 11.24
CA PHE A 133 0.36 0.41 10.42
C PHE A 133 1.19 -0.80 10.87
N TYR A 134 1.65 -1.57 9.91
CA TYR A 134 2.52 -2.71 10.13
C TYR A 134 3.83 -2.52 9.38
N ASP A 135 4.90 -2.62 10.12
CA ASP A 135 6.24 -2.73 9.55
C ASP A 135 6.42 -4.13 9.00
N ILE A 136 6.88 -4.23 7.76
CA ILE A 136 7.06 -5.52 7.09
C ILE A 136 8.51 -6.00 7.06
N TYR A 137 9.43 -5.20 7.59
CA TYR A 137 10.84 -5.52 7.69
C TYR A 137 11.33 -5.42 9.14
N THR A 138 12.29 -6.28 9.50
CA THR A 138 12.90 -6.27 10.82
C THR A 138 13.89 -5.12 10.99
N GLU A 139 14.26 -4.79 12.21
CA GLU A 139 15.26 -3.75 12.49
C GLU A 139 16.65 -4.13 11.95
N GLU A 140 16.98 -5.43 11.91
CA GLU A 140 18.22 -5.94 11.30
C GLU A 140 18.21 -5.71 9.80
N GLU A 141 17.08 -5.99 9.12
CA GLU A 141 16.94 -5.74 7.69
C GLU A 141 17.04 -4.25 7.35
N LYS A 142 16.50 -3.36 8.19
CA LYS A 142 16.61 -1.91 8.06
C LYS A 142 18.03 -1.40 8.34
N THR A 143 18.75 -2.06 9.23
CA THR A 143 20.16 -1.73 9.48
C THR A 143 21.03 -2.02 8.24
N VAL A 144 20.73 -3.09 7.52
CA VAL A 144 21.43 -3.46 6.27
C VAL A 144 20.98 -2.58 5.10
N ASP A 145 19.70 -2.25 5.01
CA ASP A 145 19.08 -1.46 3.96
C ASP A 145 18.14 -0.41 4.59
N PRO A 146 18.66 0.80 4.87
CA PRO A 146 17.88 1.85 5.56
C PRO A 146 16.60 2.29 4.82
N GLU A 147 16.52 2.12 3.49
CA GLU A 147 15.31 2.45 2.72
C GLU A 147 14.12 1.58 3.12
N LYS A 148 14.35 0.42 3.73
CA LYS A 148 13.30 -0.44 4.28
C LYS A 148 12.51 0.20 5.43
N ALA A 149 13.05 1.23 6.08
CA ALA A 149 12.32 2.03 7.06
C ALA A 149 11.24 2.93 6.43
N ASP A 150 11.28 3.10 5.11
CA ASP A 150 10.34 3.93 4.35
C ASP A 150 9.23 3.08 3.69
N THR A 151 8.97 1.88 4.22
CA THR A 151 7.94 0.98 3.69
C THR A 151 7.09 0.38 4.81
N GLY A 152 5.94 -0.16 4.45
CA GLY A 152 5.03 -0.85 5.36
C GLY A 152 3.60 -0.86 4.85
N LEU A 153 2.70 -1.36 5.67
CA LEU A 153 1.30 -1.57 5.35
C LEU A 153 0.39 -0.72 6.25
N PHE A 154 -0.34 0.21 5.66
CA PHE A 154 -1.49 0.80 6.35
C PHE A 154 -2.68 -0.14 6.25
N PHE A 155 -3.32 -0.41 7.38
CA PHE A 155 -4.42 -1.36 7.50
C PHE A 155 -5.76 -0.66 7.70
N PHE A 156 -6.63 -0.79 6.73
CA PHE A 156 -8.02 -0.40 6.77
C PHE A 156 -8.86 -1.64 7.08
N ARG A 157 -9.20 -1.80 8.35
CA ARG A 157 -9.86 -2.99 8.87
C ARG A 157 -11.32 -3.07 8.39
N GLY A 158 -11.71 -4.24 7.87
CA GLY A 158 -13.08 -4.62 7.54
C GLY A 158 -13.73 -5.46 8.63
N GLU A 159 -14.69 -6.31 8.25
CA GLU A 159 -15.35 -7.24 9.14
C GLU A 159 -14.41 -8.39 9.55
N PRO A 160 -14.51 -8.89 10.79
CA PRO A 160 -13.71 -10.02 11.26
C PRO A 160 -13.84 -11.26 10.35
N GLY A 161 -12.72 -11.88 9.99
CA GLY A 161 -12.68 -13.04 9.12
C GLY A 161 -13.00 -12.75 7.65
N ALA A 162 -13.04 -11.48 7.24
CA ALA A 162 -13.25 -11.12 5.85
C ALA A 162 -11.99 -11.37 5.00
N LYS A 163 -12.20 -11.50 3.69
CA LYS A 163 -11.13 -11.51 2.69
C LYS A 163 -10.42 -10.16 2.62
N PHE A 164 -9.22 -10.17 2.04
CA PHE A 164 -8.44 -8.95 1.99
C PHE A 164 -8.04 -8.53 0.57
N ALA A 165 -7.69 -7.25 0.48
CA ALA A 165 -7.11 -6.62 -0.70
C ALA A 165 -5.78 -5.95 -0.33
N VAL A 166 -4.81 -5.94 -1.26
CA VAL A 166 -3.62 -5.09 -1.16
C VAL A 166 -3.72 -4.03 -2.25
N CYS A 167 -3.77 -2.77 -1.82
CA CYS A 167 -3.89 -1.60 -2.68
C CYS A 167 -2.52 -0.95 -2.87
N ASN A 168 -2.10 -0.82 -4.13
CA ASN A 168 -0.79 -0.33 -4.52
C ASN A 168 -0.96 0.97 -5.31
N ALA A 169 -0.44 2.07 -4.80
CA ALA A 169 -0.58 3.36 -5.46
C ALA A 169 0.32 3.47 -6.71
N GLY A 170 -0.04 4.36 -7.61
CA GLY A 170 0.84 4.85 -8.65
C GLY A 170 1.89 5.83 -8.11
N GLY A 171 2.68 6.40 -9.02
CA GLY A 171 3.77 7.33 -8.72
C GLY A 171 5.02 7.03 -9.53
N GLY A 172 4.87 6.28 -10.64
CA GLY A 172 5.93 6.01 -11.63
C GLY A 172 7.09 5.18 -11.10
N PHE A 173 6.93 4.48 -9.96
CA PHE A 173 8.01 3.85 -9.18
C PHE A 173 9.06 4.85 -8.65
N ALA A 174 8.75 6.13 -8.63
CA ALA A 174 9.60 7.18 -8.07
C ALA A 174 9.15 7.58 -6.67
N TYR A 175 7.86 7.49 -6.41
CA TYR A 175 7.23 7.72 -5.10
C TYR A 175 5.90 6.98 -5.00
N VAL A 176 5.26 7.01 -3.84
CA VAL A 176 3.97 6.36 -3.59
C VAL A 176 2.88 7.42 -3.43
N GLY A 177 1.96 7.52 -4.40
CA GLY A 177 0.85 8.47 -4.38
C GLY A 177 -0.35 7.97 -3.55
N ALA A 178 -0.11 7.55 -2.30
CA ALA A 178 -1.09 6.82 -1.50
C ALA A 178 -2.39 7.60 -1.25
N MET A 179 -2.29 8.90 -0.90
CA MET A 179 -3.46 9.75 -0.61
C MET A 179 -4.42 9.89 -1.78
N GLN A 180 -3.91 9.84 -3.01
CA GLN A 180 -4.74 9.95 -4.22
C GLN A 180 -5.22 8.60 -4.76
N ASP A 181 -4.51 7.52 -4.45
CA ASP A 181 -4.73 6.23 -5.14
C ASP A 181 -5.05 5.09 -4.15
N SER A 182 -4.07 4.55 -3.42
CA SER A 182 -4.29 3.34 -2.62
C SER A 182 -5.16 3.57 -1.38
N PHE A 183 -5.02 4.68 -0.67
CA PHE A 183 -5.81 4.96 0.54
C PHE A 183 -7.31 5.13 0.27
N PRO A 184 -7.75 5.92 -0.74
CA PRO A 184 -9.17 5.98 -1.08
C PRO A 184 -9.78 4.62 -1.38
N HIS A 185 -9.07 3.76 -2.14
CA HIS A 185 -9.53 2.42 -2.46
C HIS A 185 -9.60 1.53 -1.22
N ALA A 186 -8.56 1.55 -0.38
CA ALA A 186 -8.52 0.76 0.85
C ALA A 186 -9.64 1.18 1.82
N LEU A 187 -9.89 2.49 1.97
CA LEU A 187 -10.98 3.00 2.78
C LEU A 187 -12.34 2.53 2.28
N GLU A 188 -12.61 2.62 0.97
CA GLU A 188 -13.89 2.19 0.41
C GLU A 188 -14.10 0.67 0.52
N LEU A 189 -13.07 -0.13 0.33
CA LEU A 189 -13.12 -1.58 0.54
C LEU A 189 -13.42 -1.93 1.99
N SER A 190 -12.81 -1.22 2.95
CA SER A 190 -13.05 -1.45 4.37
C SER A 190 -14.49 -1.10 4.78
N LYS A 191 -15.08 -0.05 4.23
CA LYS A 191 -16.50 0.29 4.43
C LYS A 191 -17.45 -0.77 3.88
N GLN A 192 -17.00 -1.54 2.90
CA GLN A 192 -17.77 -2.67 2.33
C GLN A 192 -17.53 -3.98 3.09
N GLY A 193 -16.81 -3.94 4.20
CA GLY A 193 -16.53 -5.09 5.06
C GLY A 193 -15.30 -5.90 4.68
N TYR A 194 -14.56 -5.57 3.62
CA TYR A 194 -13.31 -6.23 3.28
C TYR A 194 -12.15 -5.65 4.05
N HIS A 195 -11.19 -6.47 4.44
CA HIS A 195 -9.90 -5.95 4.90
C HIS A 195 -9.13 -5.36 3.73
N ALA A 196 -8.49 -4.22 3.93
CA ALA A 196 -7.67 -3.62 2.88
C ALA A 196 -6.35 -3.11 3.46
N PHE A 197 -5.27 -3.46 2.78
CA PHE A 197 -3.93 -2.99 3.09
C PHE A 197 -3.46 -2.06 2.00
N ALA A 198 -2.96 -0.90 2.36
CA ALA A 198 -2.33 0.01 1.43
C ALA A 198 -0.81 -0.04 1.63
N LEU A 199 -0.10 -0.51 0.62
CA LEU A 199 1.35 -0.66 0.67
C LEU A 199 2.04 0.68 0.37
N ILE A 200 2.94 1.07 1.26
CA ILE A 200 3.99 2.04 0.99
C ILE A 200 5.23 1.23 0.60
N TYR A 201 5.73 1.44 -0.61
CA TYR A 201 6.83 0.68 -1.19
C TYR A 201 8.01 1.59 -1.54
N ARG A 202 9.21 1.03 -1.57
CA ARG A 202 10.44 1.74 -1.93
C ARG A 202 10.46 2.07 -3.43
N PRO A 203 11.13 3.15 -3.84
CA PRO A 203 11.32 3.48 -5.26
C PRO A 203 12.00 2.34 -6.04
N GLY A 204 11.69 2.26 -7.32
CA GLY A 204 12.19 1.21 -8.21
C GLY A 204 11.18 0.10 -8.48
N ALA A 205 11.08 -0.32 -9.74
CA ALA A 205 10.06 -1.28 -10.15
C ALA A 205 10.27 -2.68 -9.57
N GLN A 206 11.53 -3.14 -9.50
CA GLN A 206 11.89 -4.41 -8.92
C GLN A 206 11.70 -4.38 -7.40
N THR A 207 12.25 -3.37 -6.74
CA THR A 207 12.16 -3.16 -5.29
C THR A 207 10.71 -3.07 -4.81
N ALA A 208 9.87 -2.33 -5.53
CA ALA A 208 8.44 -2.22 -5.24
C ALA A 208 7.71 -3.58 -5.33
N CYS A 209 8.09 -4.43 -6.29
CA CYS A 209 7.53 -5.79 -6.38
C CYS A 209 8.03 -6.71 -5.26
N GLU A 210 9.28 -6.55 -4.83
CA GLU A 210 9.84 -7.26 -3.67
C GLU A 210 9.11 -6.85 -2.38
N ASP A 211 8.85 -5.55 -2.20
CA ASP A 211 8.07 -5.05 -1.06
C ASP A 211 6.64 -5.57 -1.07
N LEU A 212 5.99 -5.63 -2.25
CA LEU A 212 4.65 -6.21 -2.37
C LEU A 212 4.66 -7.72 -2.08
N ALA A 213 5.66 -8.45 -2.55
CA ALA A 213 5.83 -9.87 -2.25
C ALA A 213 6.02 -10.10 -0.74
N ARG A 214 6.89 -9.30 -0.10
CA ARG A 214 7.11 -9.32 1.35
C ARG A 214 5.83 -8.99 2.11
N ALA A 215 5.08 -7.97 1.68
CA ALA A 215 3.80 -7.59 2.28
C ALA A 215 2.78 -8.72 2.23
N ILE A 216 2.67 -9.43 1.11
CA ILE A 216 1.77 -10.60 0.99
C ILE A 216 2.21 -11.70 1.95
N SER A 217 3.50 -12.04 2.01
CA SER A 217 4.04 -13.03 2.95
C SER A 217 3.76 -12.63 4.41
N PHE A 218 3.97 -11.36 4.76
CA PHE A 218 3.65 -10.84 6.09
C PHE A 218 2.16 -11.01 6.44
N ILE A 219 1.25 -10.65 5.53
CA ILE A 219 -0.19 -10.77 5.77
C ILE A 219 -0.60 -12.23 6.00
N PHE A 220 -0.05 -13.17 5.23
CA PHE A 220 -0.34 -14.59 5.41
C PHE A 220 0.23 -15.14 6.72
N ALA A 221 1.45 -14.74 7.09
CA ALA A 221 2.08 -15.16 8.35
C ALA A 221 1.31 -14.66 9.59
N HIS A 222 0.63 -13.50 9.50
CA HIS A 222 -0.13 -12.90 10.60
C HIS A 222 -1.65 -13.01 10.42
N ALA A 223 -2.13 -13.93 9.57
CA ALA A 223 -3.53 -14.03 9.20
C ALA A 223 -4.49 -14.21 10.39
N GLU A 224 -4.08 -15.01 11.38
CA GLU A 224 -4.86 -15.25 12.60
C GLU A 224 -4.95 -14.00 13.46
N GLU A 225 -3.84 -13.31 13.70
CA GLU A 225 -3.78 -12.05 14.46
C GLU A 225 -4.59 -10.93 13.77
N LEU A 226 -4.48 -10.85 12.45
CA LEU A 226 -5.21 -9.89 11.64
C LEU A 226 -6.70 -10.24 11.50
N ASN A 227 -7.08 -11.47 11.87
CA ASN A 227 -8.42 -12.04 11.73
C ASN A 227 -8.96 -11.94 10.30
N ILE A 228 -8.17 -12.43 9.34
CA ILE A 228 -8.46 -12.38 7.90
C ILE A 228 -8.61 -13.76 7.29
N ASP A 229 -9.45 -13.86 6.23
CA ASP A 229 -9.56 -15.03 5.36
C ASP A 229 -8.51 -14.96 4.23
N THR A 230 -7.60 -15.93 4.22
CA THR A 230 -6.52 -16.04 3.23
C THR A 230 -6.85 -16.94 2.04
N ASP A 231 -8.04 -17.56 1.99
CA ASP A 231 -8.43 -18.44 0.88
C ASP A 231 -8.39 -17.72 -0.46
N CYS A 232 -8.61 -16.41 -0.46
CA CYS A 232 -8.64 -15.59 -1.65
C CYS A 232 -8.38 -14.13 -1.31
N TYR A 233 -7.43 -13.51 -2.01
CA TYR A 233 -7.15 -12.09 -1.89
C TYR A 233 -7.13 -11.39 -3.24
N SER A 234 -7.15 -10.07 -3.24
CA SER A 234 -7.08 -9.25 -4.45
C SER A 234 -5.94 -8.24 -4.40
N LEU A 235 -5.32 -8.01 -5.57
CA LEU A 235 -4.30 -6.98 -5.75
C LEU A 235 -4.91 -5.84 -6.58
N TRP A 236 -4.83 -4.63 -6.04
CA TRP A 236 -5.37 -3.42 -6.65
C TRP A 236 -4.24 -2.46 -6.95
N GLY A 237 -4.38 -1.66 -7.99
CA GLY A 237 -3.40 -0.61 -8.22
C GLY A 237 -3.64 0.23 -9.45
N GLY A 238 -3.22 1.49 -9.38
CA GLY A 238 -3.17 2.43 -10.48
C GLY A 238 -1.76 2.57 -11.06
N SER A 239 -1.60 2.81 -12.35
CA SER A 239 -0.30 3.13 -13.00
C SER A 239 0.81 2.13 -12.62
N ALA A 240 1.85 2.57 -11.88
CA ALA A 240 2.92 1.71 -11.35
C ALA A 240 2.37 0.60 -10.45
N GLY A 241 1.45 0.94 -9.52
CA GLY A 241 0.80 -0.04 -8.64
C GLY A 241 -0.01 -1.09 -9.41
N GLY A 242 -0.64 -0.70 -10.53
CA GLY A 242 -1.32 -1.63 -11.41
C GLY A 242 -0.36 -2.61 -12.11
N ARG A 243 0.88 -2.18 -12.40
CA ARG A 243 1.93 -3.07 -12.91
C ARG A 243 2.39 -4.05 -11.84
N MET A 244 2.62 -3.59 -10.60
CA MET A 244 2.96 -4.46 -9.48
C MET A 244 1.89 -5.54 -9.30
N ALA A 245 0.61 -5.14 -9.23
CA ALA A 245 -0.52 -6.05 -9.12
C ALA A 245 -0.56 -7.07 -10.26
N ALA A 246 -0.30 -6.65 -11.50
CA ALA A 246 -0.28 -7.53 -12.66
C ALA A 246 0.89 -8.51 -12.65
N TRP A 247 2.09 -8.05 -12.27
CA TRP A 247 3.28 -8.91 -12.22
C TRP A 247 3.18 -9.94 -11.11
N LEU A 248 2.86 -9.54 -9.88
CA LEU A 248 2.72 -10.50 -8.80
C LEU A 248 1.56 -11.46 -9.03
N GLY A 249 0.48 -10.99 -9.62
CA GLY A 249 -0.60 -11.86 -9.98
C GLY A 249 -0.32 -12.84 -11.10
N SER A 250 0.59 -12.52 -11.99
CA SER A 250 0.98 -13.38 -13.11
C SER A 250 2.08 -14.37 -12.74
N TYR A 251 3.04 -13.93 -11.91
CA TYR A 251 4.25 -14.70 -11.60
C TYR A 251 4.27 -15.24 -10.16
N GLY A 252 3.38 -14.75 -9.29
CA GLY A 252 3.35 -15.08 -7.88
C GLY A 252 4.39 -14.32 -7.03
N PRO A 253 4.18 -14.23 -5.70
CA PRO A 253 5.11 -13.55 -4.79
C PRO A 253 6.52 -14.19 -4.78
N ALA A 254 6.63 -15.51 -4.93
CA ALA A 254 7.90 -16.21 -4.96
C ALA A 254 8.86 -15.75 -6.07
N ALA A 255 8.33 -15.25 -7.19
CA ALA A 255 9.14 -14.68 -8.26
C ALA A 255 9.84 -13.37 -7.85
N PHE A 256 9.42 -12.76 -6.75
CA PHE A 256 9.93 -11.50 -6.22
C PHE A 256 10.48 -11.65 -4.79
N GLY A 257 10.89 -12.86 -4.42
CA GLY A 257 11.52 -13.12 -3.12
C GLY A 257 10.55 -13.28 -1.93
N GLY A 258 9.25 -13.33 -2.18
CA GLY A 258 8.25 -13.71 -1.19
C GLY A 258 8.07 -15.23 -1.10
N ASP A 259 7.14 -15.67 -0.24
CA ASP A 259 6.80 -17.08 -0.10
C ASP A 259 6.05 -17.63 -1.32
N ASP A 260 6.09 -18.95 -1.51
CA ASP A 260 5.31 -19.62 -2.55
C ASP A 260 3.83 -19.73 -2.14
N LEU A 261 3.20 -18.58 -2.07
CA LEU A 261 1.79 -18.43 -1.77
C LEU A 261 1.00 -18.54 -3.08
N THR A 262 0.80 -19.77 -3.55
CA THR A 262 -0.10 -20.01 -4.67
C THR A 262 -1.53 -19.74 -4.23
N ALA A 263 -1.96 -18.51 -4.43
CA ALA A 263 -3.34 -18.15 -4.21
C ALA A 263 -4.24 -18.97 -5.10
N GLY A 264 -5.02 -19.85 -4.53
CA GLY A 264 -6.01 -20.66 -5.26
C GLY A 264 -7.01 -19.83 -6.07
N CYS A 265 -7.05 -18.53 -5.85
CA CYS A 265 -7.80 -17.53 -6.62
C CYS A 265 -7.28 -16.12 -6.35
N GLY A 266 -6.14 -15.75 -6.94
CA GLY A 266 -5.73 -14.35 -7.00
C GLY A 266 -6.63 -13.58 -7.98
N HIS A 267 -7.32 -12.56 -7.49
CA HIS A 267 -8.06 -11.64 -8.35
C HIS A 267 -7.27 -10.34 -8.48
N HIS A 268 -7.08 -9.88 -9.71
CA HIS A 268 -6.39 -8.64 -10.01
C HIS A 268 -7.41 -7.60 -10.41
N ALA A 269 -7.39 -6.45 -9.75
CA ALA A 269 -8.08 -5.27 -10.22
C ALA A 269 -7.03 -4.23 -10.64
N ILE A 270 -6.94 -3.98 -11.93
CA ILE A 270 -6.08 -2.93 -12.48
C ILE A 270 -6.96 -1.71 -12.71
N TYR A 271 -6.66 -0.63 -12.03
CA TYR A 271 -7.28 0.65 -12.21
C TYR A 271 -6.35 1.57 -13.01
N ARG A 272 -6.88 2.19 -14.07
CA ARG A 272 -6.22 3.31 -14.75
C ARG A 272 -6.91 4.59 -14.32
N PRO A 273 -6.22 5.53 -13.65
CA PRO A 273 -6.82 6.84 -13.41
C PRO A 273 -7.13 7.50 -14.75
N GLN A 274 -8.39 7.74 -15.02
CA GLN A 274 -8.81 8.62 -16.11
C GLN A 274 -8.94 10.05 -15.60
N ARG A 275 -8.60 11.00 -16.44
CA ARG A 275 -8.52 12.45 -16.21
C ARG A 275 -9.82 13.14 -15.75
N SER A 276 -10.82 12.48 -15.25
CA SER A 276 -11.97 13.10 -14.61
C SER A 276 -12.76 12.09 -13.77
N TYR A 277 -12.76 12.25 -12.46
CA TYR A 277 -13.61 11.54 -11.51
C TYR A 277 -15.08 11.95 -11.56
N ARG A 278 -15.48 12.83 -12.48
CA ARG A 278 -16.90 13.16 -12.67
C ARG A 278 -17.59 12.08 -13.49
N LYS A 279 -18.25 11.16 -12.78
CA LYS A 279 -19.26 10.21 -13.30
C LYS A 279 -18.78 9.23 -14.38
N ARG A 280 -17.91 8.26 -14.04
CA ARG A 280 -17.90 6.97 -14.76
C ARG A 280 -17.49 5.84 -13.83
N SER A 281 -18.33 4.82 -13.77
CA SER A 281 -18.08 3.54 -13.12
C SER A 281 -16.73 2.96 -13.50
N ALA A 282 -15.99 2.49 -12.50
CA ALA A 282 -14.75 1.76 -12.69
C ALA A 282 -15.02 0.50 -13.53
N HIS A 283 -14.31 0.35 -14.64
CA HIS A 283 -14.30 -0.90 -15.39
C HIS A 283 -13.31 -1.85 -14.71
N PHE A 284 -13.84 -2.79 -13.96
CA PHE A 284 -13.09 -3.91 -13.41
C PHE A 284 -12.91 -4.98 -14.49
N ARG A 285 -11.68 -5.35 -14.79
CA ARG A 285 -11.42 -6.58 -15.52
C ARG A 285 -10.87 -7.60 -14.53
N LEU A 286 -11.75 -8.49 -14.08
CA LEU A 286 -11.37 -9.65 -13.27
C LEU A 286 -10.74 -10.71 -14.17
N CYS A 287 -9.50 -11.07 -13.91
CA CYS A 287 -8.85 -12.21 -14.51
C CYS A 287 -8.77 -13.33 -13.46
N GLY A 288 -9.72 -14.28 -13.50
CA GLY A 288 -9.77 -15.43 -12.59
C GLY A 288 -11.13 -16.13 -12.63
N ARG A 289 -11.13 -17.48 -12.43
CA ARG A 289 -12.27 -18.37 -12.73
C ARG A 289 -13.48 -18.35 -11.78
N LYS A 290 -13.58 -17.44 -10.79
CA LYS A 290 -14.80 -17.32 -9.96
C LYS A 290 -15.27 -15.88 -9.90
N ARG A 291 -16.55 -15.66 -10.27
CA ARG A 291 -17.22 -14.36 -10.28
C ARG A 291 -17.52 -13.91 -8.86
N TRP A 292 -17.07 -12.71 -8.52
CA TRP A 292 -17.64 -11.96 -7.41
C TRP A 292 -18.99 -11.39 -7.86
N HIS A 293 -20.09 -11.91 -7.31
CA HIS A 293 -21.41 -11.34 -7.54
C HIS A 293 -21.81 -10.54 -6.32
N ARG A 294 -21.57 -9.23 -6.36
CA ARG A 294 -22.52 -8.24 -5.82
C ARG A 294 -22.42 -6.96 -6.63
N LYS A 295 -23.56 -6.45 -7.03
CA LYS A 295 -23.71 -5.19 -7.76
C LYS A 295 -23.30 -4.06 -6.83
N LEU A 296 -22.31 -3.25 -7.28
CA LEU A 296 -22.13 -1.91 -6.75
C LEU A 296 -23.23 -1.05 -7.37
N ALA A 297 -24.14 -0.57 -6.54
CA ALA A 297 -25.19 0.37 -6.92
C ALA A 297 -24.60 1.79 -6.94
#